data_26b38e01368f975c362842379f97fe68
#
_entry.id   26b38e01368f975c362842379f97fe68
#
_cell.length_a   1.000
_cell.length_b   1.000
_cell.length_c   1.000
_cell.angle_alpha   90.00
_cell.angle_beta   90.00
_cell.angle_gamma   90.00
#
_symmetry.space_group_name_H-M   'P 1'
#
loop_
_entity.id
_entity.type
_entity.pdbx_description
1 polymer ?
#
loop_
_entity_poly.entity_id
_entity_poly.type
_entity_poly.pdbx_seq_one_letter_code
_entity_poly.pdbx_strand_id
1 'polypeptide(L)'
;AEGIDTSAVAEVDGASGTALIEVDAAGANRIVVIPGANGWLTPDFTAAQVDRFSGASIALAPLEVPPDAVVGALRSARAAGMRTIVNTAPVPPDGLPEGLLDLTDIVIANEHEAGLLTGGAVTDRASALTAAHALRGRGATSAIVTLGADGAIWSTPDGDGHTAAYPVTPIDTVAAGDAFCGVLAAG
;
A
#
# COMPACT_ATOMS: atom_id res chain seq x y z
N ALA A 1 -1.81 -0.64 25.06
CA ALA A 1 -0.79 -0.99 24.05
C ALA A 1 -1.23 -2.28 23.37
N GLU A 2 -1.27 -2.31 22.06
CA GLU A 2 -1.82 -3.41 21.23
C GLU A 2 -0.86 -4.61 21.12
N GLY A 3 0.28 -4.61 21.82
CA GLY A 3 1.26 -5.70 21.78
C GLY A 3 2.12 -5.74 20.51
N ILE A 4 2.13 -4.66 19.74
CA ILE A 4 2.94 -4.57 18.52
C ILE A 4 4.42 -4.40 18.89
N ASP A 5 5.29 -5.19 18.27
CA ASP A 5 6.74 -5.03 18.42
C ASP A 5 7.20 -3.80 17.63
N THR A 6 7.65 -2.79 18.35
CA THR A 6 8.18 -1.53 17.79
C THR A 6 9.70 -1.44 17.87
N SER A 7 10.40 -2.53 18.14
CA SER A 7 11.87 -2.53 18.34
C SER A 7 12.66 -2.10 17.11
N ALA A 8 12.05 -2.13 15.92
CA ALA A 8 12.64 -1.66 14.67
C ALA A 8 12.36 -0.17 14.37
N VAL A 9 11.55 0.51 15.19
CA VAL A 9 11.32 1.94 15.03
C VAL A 9 12.53 2.70 15.58
N ALA A 10 13.20 3.46 14.70
CA ALA A 10 14.34 4.29 15.08
C ALA A 10 13.88 5.67 15.53
N GLU A 11 14.52 6.18 16.56
CA GLU A 11 14.45 7.59 16.90
C GLU A 11 15.57 8.36 16.16
N VAL A 12 15.20 9.44 15.49
CA VAL A 12 16.11 10.32 14.78
C VAL A 12 15.88 11.76 15.19
N ASP A 13 16.89 12.61 15.02
CA ASP A 13 16.76 14.04 15.27
C ASP A 13 15.76 14.65 14.26
N GLY A 14 14.78 15.40 14.78
CA GLY A 14 13.79 16.10 13.96
C GLY A 14 12.35 15.77 14.35
N ALA A 15 11.42 16.39 13.63
CA ALA A 15 10.00 16.16 13.85
C ALA A 15 9.54 14.84 13.18
N SER A 16 8.61 14.15 13.82
CA SER A 16 7.89 13.04 13.18
C SER A 16 7.12 13.51 11.95
N GLY A 17 6.80 12.57 11.05
CA GLY A 17 5.90 12.84 9.94
C GLY A 17 4.56 13.40 10.42
N THR A 18 3.99 14.33 9.66
CA THR A 18 2.72 14.99 10.00
C THR A 18 1.84 15.03 8.77
N ALA A 19 0.57 14.65 8.92
CA ALA A 19 -0.47 14.85 7.92
C ALA A 19 -1.45 15.92 8.41
N LEU A 20 -1.66 16.96 7.60
CA LEU A 20 -2.72 17.94 7.80
C LEU A 20 -3.90 17.54 6.92
N ILE A 21 -5.00 17.19 7.55
CA ILE A 21 -6.21 16.70 6.86
C ILE A 21 -7.27 17.80 6.95
N GLU A 22 -7.60 18.39 5.81
CA GLU A 22 -8.71 19.33 5.66
C GLU A 22 -9.92 18.57 5.11
N VAL A 23 -11.05 18.66 5.77
CA VAL A 23 -12.32 18.07 5.33
C VAL A 23 -13.31 19.20 5.05
N ASP A 24 -13.85 19.26 3.84
CA ASP A 24 -14.84 20.25 3.48
C ASP A 24 -16.26 19.86 3.94
N ALA A 25 -17.22 20.79 3.73
CA ALA A 25 -18.61 20.57 4.13
C ALA A 25 -19.31 19.43 3.36
N ALA A 26 -18.76 18.99 2.24
CA ALA A 26 -19.26 17.87 1.45
C ALA A 26 -18.59 16.53 1.84
N GLY A 27 -17.63 16.55 2.80
CA GLY A 27 -16.89 15.37 3.24
C GLY A 27 -15.69 15.04 2.34
N ALA A 28 -15.35 15.87 1.35
CA ALA A 28 -14.14 15.69 0.56
C ALA A 28 -12.93 16.11 1.39
N ASN A 29 -11.86 15.30 1.32
CA ASN A 29 -10.64 15.58 2.07
C ASN A 29 -9.50 16.04 1.15
N ARG A 30 -8.65 16.88 1.72
CA ARG A 30 -7.34 17.26 1.17
C ARG A 30 -6.29 16.98 2.23
N ILE A 31 -5.25 16.25 1.86
CA ILE A 31 -4.20 15.86 2.79
C ILE A 31 -2.88 16.50 2.33
N VAL A 32 -2.24 17.23 3.24
CA VAL A 32 -0.88 17.74 3.06
C VAL A 32 0.04 16.91 3.95
N VAL A 33 0.94 16.15 3.34
CA VAL A 33 1.89 15.29 4.06
C VAL A 33 3.25 15.98 4.15
N ILE A 34 3.77 16.04 5.37
CA ILE A 34 5.14 16.48 5.68
C ILE A 34 5.88 15.23 6.16
N PRO A 35 6.82 14.67 5.38
CA PRO A 35 7.45 13.38 5.70
C PRO A 35 8.17 13.34 7.05
N GLY A 36 8.81 14.45 7.44
CA GLY A 36 9.60 14.50 8.68
C GLY A 36 10.59 13.35 8.77
N ALA A 37 10.65 12.69 9.92
CA ALA A 37 11.54 11.56 10.17
C ALA A 37 11.34 10.38 9.19
N ASN A 38 10.14 10.19 8.63
CA ASN A 38 9.89 9.13 7.65
C ASN A 38 10.73 9.29 6.37
N GLY A 39 11.10 10.54 6.02
CA GLY A 39 11.94 10.82 4.87
C GLY A 39 13.41 10.40 5.02
N TRP A 40 13.84 9.99 6.22
CA TRP A 40 15.21 9.56 6.51
C TRP A 40 15.44 8.06 6.27
N LEU A 41 14.39 7.30 5.98
CA LEU A 41 14.53 5.87 5.72
C LEU A 41 15.39 5.62 4.47
N THR A 42 16.35 4.72 4.60
CA THR A 42 17.22 4.29 3.50
C THR A 42 16.99 2.80 3.18
N PRO A 43 17.33 2.35 1.97
CA PRO A 43 17.23 0.94 1.60
C PRO A 43 17.99 0.01 2.57
N ASP A 44 19.21 0.40 2.96
CA ASP A 44 20.05 -0.41 3.85
C ASP A 44 19.45 -0.50 5.26
N PHE A 45 18.90 0.63 5.76
CA PHE A 45 18.25 0.64 7.06
C PHE A 45 17.04 -0.29 7.08
N THR A 46 16.14 -0.14 6.10
CA THR A 46 14.91 -0.95 6.06
C THR A 46 15.20 -2.43 5.84
N ALA A 47 16.15 -2.77 4.97
CA ALA A 47 16.61 -4.14 4.80
C ALA A 47 17.10 -4.76 6.11
N ALA A 48 17.96 -4.05 6.84
CA ALA A 48 18.48 -4.53 8.13
C ALA A 48 17.38 -4.69 9.21
N GLN A 49 16.31 -3.89 9.16
CA GLN A 49 15.19 -4.08 10.09
C GLN A 49 14.36 -5.31 9.74
N VAL A 50 14.14 -5.61 8.45
CA VAL A 50 13.40 -6.81 8.02
C VAL A 50 14.05 -8.08 8.56
N ASP A 51 15.37 -8.14 8.57
CA ASP A 51 16.11 -9.32 9.08
C ASP A 51 15.81 -9.62 10.56
N ARG A 52 15.41 -8.60 11.34
CA ARG A 52 15.04 -8.78 12.75
C ARG A 52 13.69 -9.49 12.93
N PHE A 53 12.86 -9.49 11.89
CA PHE A 53 11.55 -10.13 11.90
C PHE A 53 11.53 -11.42 11.06
N SER A 54 12.61 -12.19 11.09
CA SER A 54 12.78 -13.43 10.28
C SER A 54 11.69 -14.49 10.51
N GLY A 55 10.88 -14.37 11.56
CA GLY A 55 9.72 -15.23 11.81
C GLY A 55 8.40 -14.71 11.21
N ALA A 56 8.39 -13.52 10.60
CA ALA A 56 7.21 -12.98 9.96
C ALA A 56 6.93 -13.68 8.62
N SER A 57 5.65 -13.87 8.31
CA SER A 57 5.22 -14.49 7.05
C SER A 57 4.93 -13.46 5.97
N ILE A 58 4.66 -12.21 6.37
CA ILE A 58 4.22 -11.14 5.48
C ILE A 58 4.97 -9.85 5.79
N ALA A 59 5.36 -9.14 4.73
CA ALA A 59 5.84 -7.77 4.78
C ALA A 59 4.85 -6.88 4.02
N LEU A 60 4.25 -5.92 4.73
CA LEU A 60 3.34 -4.93 4.17
C LEU A 60 4.01 -3.55 4.22
N ALA A 61 4.02 -2.86 3.09
CA ALA A 61 4.60 -1.53 2.98
C ALA A 61 3.66 -0.55 2.25
N PRO A 62 3.43 0.67 2.81
CA PRO A 62 2.88 1.79 2.07
C PRO A 62 3.96 2.53 1.27
N LEU A 63 3.57 3.54 0.49
CA LEU A 63 4.52 4.44 -0.21
C LEU A 63 4.61 5.84 0.44
N GLU A 64 4.33 5.93 1.73
CA GLU A 64 4.46 7.16 2.53
C GLU A 64 5.90 7.43 3.03
N VAL A 65 6.82 6.58 2.62
CA VAL A 65 8.25 6.66 2.91
C VAL A 65 9.03 6.68 1.59
N PRO A 66 10.34 6.99 1.58
CA PRO A 66 11.12 6.97 0.34
C PRO A 66 10.95 5.66 -0.42
N PRO A 67 10.55 5.70 -1.69
CA PRO A 67 10.23 4.48 -2.45
C PRO A 67 11.40 3.49 -2.55
N ASP A 68 12.65 3.99 -2.60
CA ASP A 68 13.84 3.14 -2.59
C ASP A 68 14.00 2.36 -1.28
N ALA A 69 13.59 2.95 -0.15
CA ALA A 69 13.58 2.27 1.14
C ALA A 69 12.58 1.12 1.15
N VAL A 70 11.43 1.29 0.49
CA VAL A 70 10.44 0.20 0.29
C VAL A 70 11.04 -0.91 -0.56
N VAL A 71 11.72 -0.58 -1.68
CA VAL A 71 12.40 -1.58 -2.52
C VAL A 71 13.44 -2.37 -1.72
N GLY A 72 14.22 -1.70 -0.86
CA GLY A 72 15.17 -2.36 0.04
C GLY A 72 14.50 -3.35 0.99
N ALA A 73 13.43 -2.93 1.65
CA ALA A 73 12.66 -3.77 2.56
C ALA A 73 12.05 -4.99 1.85
N LEU A 74 11.40 -4.79 0.69
CA LEU A 74 10.76 -5.89 -0.05
C LEU A 74 11.77 -6.91 -0.57
N ARG A 75 12.96 -6.46 -1.00
CA ARG A 75 14.02 -7.37 -1.43
C ARG A 75 14.49 -8.27 -0.30
N SER A 76 14.72 -7.70 0.89
CA SER A 76 15.05 -8.47 2.09
C SER A 76 13.93 -9.40 2.51
N ALA A 77 12.69 -8.92 2.52
CA ALA A 77 11.52 -9.72 2.88
C ALA A 77 11.37 -10.95 1.98
N ARG A 78 11.49 -10.78 0.67
CA ARG A 78 11.46 -11.92 -0.28
C ARG A 78 12.61 -12.88 -0.08
N ALA A 79 13.82 -12.37 0.18
CA ALA A 79 14.98 -13.22 0.48
C ALA A 79 14.77 -14.05 1.77
N ALA A 80 14.03 -13.50 2.75
CA ALA A 80 13.63 -14.20 3.97
C ALA A 80 12.40 -15.12 3.79
N GLY A 81 11.83 -15.22 2.58
CA GLY A 81 10.66 -16.06 2.28
C GLY A 81 9.31 -15.46 2.70
N MET A 82 9.26 -14.19 3.03
CA MET A 82 8.01 -13.49 3.35
C MET A 82 7.20 -13.20 2.08
N ARG A 83 5.89 -13.24 2.17
CA ARG A 83 5.00 -12.68 1.15
C ARG A 83 5.01 -11.16 1.26
N THR A 84 5.09 -10.47 0.12
CA THR A 84 5.20 -9.02 0.07
C THR A 84 3.89 -8.39 -0.41
N ILE A 85 3.43 -7.39 0.32
CA ILE A 85 2.23 -6.61 0.01
C ILE A 85 2.62 -5.14 -0.09
N VAL A 86 2.22 -4.47 -1.17
CA VAL A 86 2.41 -3.02 -1.32
C VAL A 86 1.06 -2.34 -1.46
N ASN A 87 0.80 -1.37 -0.58
CA ASN A 87 -0.25 -0.39 -0.76
C ASN A 87 0.32 0.83 -1.49
N THR A 88 -0.22 1.17 -2.67
CA THR A 88 0.32 2.25 -3.51
C THR A 88 -0.05 3.66 -3.05
N ALA A 89 -0.56 3.80 -1.85
CA ALA A 89 -0.93 5.08 -1.24
C ALA A 89 0.28 5.75 -0.55
N PRO A 90 0.61 7.00 -0.92
CA PRO A 90 0.24 7.67 -2.17
C PRO A 90 1.12 7.21 -3.35
N VAL A 91 0.61 7.33 -4.57
CA VAL A 91 1.46 7.12 -5.75
C VAL A 91 2.51 8.23 -5.82
N PRO A 92 3.82 7.90 -5.87
CA PRO A 92 4.86 8.91 -5.98
C PRO A 92 4.70 9.75 -7.27
N PRO A 93 5.06 11.04 -7.27
CA PRO A 93 4.93 11.90 -8.44
C PRO A 93 5.64 11.37 -9.69
N ASP A 94 6.77 10.70 -9.51
CA ASP A 94 7.57 10.08 -10.58
C ASP A 94 7.12 8.65 -10.91
N GLY A 95 6.01 8.19 -10.34
CA GLY A 95 5.52 6.83 -10.47
C GLY A 95 6.21 5.83 -9.54
N LEU A 96 5.94 4.55 -9.74
CA LEU A 96 6.56 3.49 -8.93
C LEU A 96 8.02 3.29 -9.35
N PRO A 97 8.93 3.03 -8.40
CA PRO A 97 10.30 2.64 -8.72
C PRO A 97 10.34 1.44 -9.67
N GLU A 98 11.33 1.44 -10.55
CA GLU A 98 11.57 0.30 -11.43
C GLU A 98 11.80 -0.97 -10.61
N GLY A 99 11.14 -2.07 -11.01
CA GLY A 99 11.25 -3.35 -10.34
C GLY A 99 10.49 -3.48 -9.00
N LEU A 100 9.80 -2.43 -8.53
CA LEU A 100 9.01 -2.55 -7.29
C LEU A 100 7.93 -3.63 -7.42
N LEU A 101 7.21 -3.65 -8.52
CA LEU A 101 6.13 -4.61 -8.75
C LEU A 101 6.65 -6.04 -8.92
N ASP A 102 7.87 -6.24 -9.45
CA ASP A 102 8.52 -7.56 -9.52
C ASP A 102 8.84 -8.13 -8.12
N LEU A 103 8.95 -7.25 -7.14
CA LEU A 103 9.15 -7.63 -5.73
C LEU A 103 7.83 -7.77 -4.95
N THR A 104 6.67 -7.60 -5.61
CA THR A 104 5.37 -7.50 -4.96
C THR A 104 4.49 -8.70 -5.27
N ASP A 105 4.12 -9.47 -4.24
CA ASP A 105 3.18 -10.57 -4.41
C ASP A 105 1.74 -10.07 -4.52
N ILE A 106 1.38 -9.03 -3.74
CA ILE A 106 0.06 -8.40 -3.82
C ILE A 106 0.23 -6.88 -3.86
N VAL A 107 -0.19 -6.26 -4.95
CA VAL A 107 -0.31 -4.80 -5.03
C VAL A 107 -1.75 -4.38 -4.74
N ILE A 108 -1.92 -3.37 -3.90
CA ILE A 108 -3.22 -2.80 -3.53
C ILE A 108 -3.23 -1.34 -3.97
N ALA A 109 -4.26 -0.94 -4.70
CA ALA A 109 -4.48 0.43 -5.13
C ALA A 109 -5.97 0.79 -4.98
N ASN A 110 -6.29 2.04 -4.70
CA ASN A 110 -7.65 2.54 -4.88
C ASN A 110 -7.90 2.93 -6.34
N GLU A 111 -9.14 3.35 -6.68
CA GLU A 111 -9.53 3.75 -8.03
C GLU A 111 -8.63 4.84 -8.62
N HIS A 112 -8.32 5.85 -7.81
CA HIS A 112 -7.49 6.97 -8.23
C HIS A 112 -6.04 6.54 -8.49
N GLU A 113 -5.46 5.81 -7.56
CA GLU A 113 -4.09 5.28 -7.66
C GLU A 113 -3.94 4.32 -8.83
N ALA A 114 -4.89 3.39 -8.97
CA ALA A 114 -4.92 2.47 -10.10
C ALA A 114 -4.99 3.22 -11.44
N GLY A 115 -5.80 4.28 -11.49
CA GLY A 115 -5.89 5.16 -12.66
C GLY A 115 -4.56 5.86 -12.98
N LEU A 116 -3.90 6.44 -11.98
CA LEU A 116 -2.58 7.08 -12.14
C LEU A 116 -1.52 6.09 -12.63
N LEU A 117 -1.51 4.89 -12.06
CA LEU A 117 -0.51 3.88 -12.37
C LEU A 117 -0.68 3.23 -13.75
N THR A 118 -1.91 3.17 -14.25
CA THR A 118 -2.23 2.48 -15.51
C THR A 118 -2.55 3.42 -16.68
N GLY A 119 -2.67 4.72 -16.40
CA GLY A 119 -2.93 5.74 -17.41
C GLY A 119 -4.38 5.78 -17.89
N GLY A 120 -5.32 5.16 -17.18
CA GLY A 120 -6.74 5.14 -17.51
C GLY A 120 -7.62 5.41 -16.29
N ALA A 121 -8.77 6.07 -16.48
CA ALA A 121 -9.70 6.29 -15.37
C ALA A 121 -10.33 4.96 -14.93
N VAL A 122 -10.40 4.75 -13.62
CA VAL A 122 -11.12 3.63 -13.00
C VAL A 122 -12.45 4.17 -12.47
N THR A 123 -13.55 3.80 -13.11
CA THR A 123 -14.87 4.34 -12.82
C THR A 123 -15.92 3.26 -12.53
N ASP A 124 -15.57 2.01 -12.77
CA ASP A 124 -16.42 0.85 -12.58
C ASP A 124 -15.59 -0.44 -12.40
N ARG A 125 -16.27 -1.55 -12.17
CA ARG A 125 -15.62 -2.86 -11.96
C ARG A 125 -14.83 -3.34 -13.19
N ALA A 126 -15.27 -3.02 -14.40
CA ALA A 126 -14.61 -3.46 -15.62
C ALA A 126 -13.29 -2.73 -15.84
N SER A 127 -13.28 -1.41 -15.64
CA SER A 127 -12.06 -0.59 -15.67
C SER A 127 -11.12 -0.94 -14.52
N ALA A 128 -11.64 -1.25 -13.32
CA ALA A 128 -10.84 -1.72 -12.19
C ALA A 128 -10.15 -3.07 -12.49
N LEU A 129 -10.85 -4.01 -13.13
CA LEU A 129 -10.26 -5.28 -13.56
C LEU A 129 -9.17 -5.07 -14.62
N THR A 130 -9.41 -4.18 -15.56
CA THR A 130 -8.41 -3.79 -16.57
C THR A 130 -7.16 -3.24 -15.90
N ALA A 131 -7.32 -2.36 -14.91
CA ALA A 131 -6.20 -1.81 -14.14
C ALA A 131 -5.47 -2.90 -13.32
N ALA A 132 -6.19 -3.82 -12.70
CA ALA A 132 -5.60 -4.94 -11.96
C ALA A 132 -4.75 -5.83 -12.89
N HIS A 133 -5.23 -6.15 -14.10
CA HIS A 133 -4.46 -6.87 -15.11
C HIS A 133 -3.21 -6.10 -15.54
N ALA A 134 -3.32 -4.76 -15.73
CA ALA A 134 -2.19 -3.93 -16.11
C ALA A 134 -1.10 -3.90 -15.01
N LEU A 135 -1.49 -3.82 -13.74
CA LEU A 135 -0.56 -3.89 -12.59
C LEU A 135 0.15 -5.24 -12.53
N ARG A 136 -0.57 -6.34 -12.75
CA ARG A 136 0.04 -7.68 -12.85
C ARG A 136 0.98 -7.78 -14.05
N GLY A 137 0.59 -7.25 -15.19
CA GLY A 137 1.43 -7.21 -16.39
C GLY A 137 2.73 -6.41 -16.23
N ARG A 138 2.83 -5.59 -15.16
CA ARG A 138 4.03 -4.83 -14.78
C ARG A 138 4.89 -5.53 -13.72
N GLY A 139 4.55 -6.78 -13.33
CA GLY A 139 5.39 -7.60 -12.45
C GLY A 139 4.72 -8.10 -11.17
N ALA A 140 3.65 -7.47 -10.67
CA ALA A 140 2.97 -7.94 -9.47
C ALA A 140 2.32 -9.32 -9.70
N THR A 141 2.45 -10.23 -8.73
CA THR A 141 1.84 -11.56 -8.84
C THR A 141 0.31 -11.46 -8.81
N SER A 142 -0.22 -10.65 -7.91
CA SER A 142 -1.66 -10.38 -7.75
C SER A 142 -1.90 -8.89 -7.60
N ALA A 143 -3.08 -8.42 -7.99
CA ALA A 143 -3.48 -7.03 -7.85
C ALA A 143 -4.89 -6.93 -7.27
N ILE A 144 -5.09 -5.96 -6.38
CA ILE A 144 -6.38 -5.62 -5.79
C ILE A 144 -6.65 -4.15 -6.04
N VAL A 145 -7.83 -3.84 -6.57
CA VAL A 145 -8.31 -2.46 -6.74
C VAL A 145 -9.52 -2.28 -5.84
N THR A 146 -9.40 -1.41 -4.83
CA THR A 146 -10.50 -1.09 -3.92
C THR A 146 -11.42 -0.04 -4.54
N LEU A 147 -12.74 -0.23 -4.37
CA LEU A 147 -13.82 0.55 -4.99
C LEU A 147 -14.76 1.16 -3.94
N GLY A 148 -14.24 1.50 -2.77
CA GLY A 148 -15.03 2.06 -1.68
C GLY A 148 -16.26 1.20 -1.35
N ALA A 149 -17.45 1.78 -1.47
CA ALA A 149 -18.71 1.09 -1.18
C ALA A 149 -19.03 -0.09 -2.11
N ASP A 150 -18.40 -0.15 -3.29
CA ASP A 150 -18.53 -1.26 -4.24
C ASP A 150 -17.63 -2.46 -3.93
N GLY A 151 -16.79 -2.36 -2.89
CA GLY A 151 -15.93 -3.44 -2.45
C GLY A 151 -14.57 -3.43 -3.13
N ALA A 152 -14.12 -4.56 -3.67
CA ALA A 152 -12.82 -4.68 -4.31
C ALA A 152 -12.86 -5.67 -5.49
N ILE A 153 -12.13 -5.32 -6.54
CA ILE A 153 -11.77 -6.21 -7.64
C ILE A 153 -10.41 -6.80 -7.34
N TRP A 154 -10.23 -8.07 -7.62
CA TRP A 154 -8.94 -8.73 -7.52
C TRP A 154 -8.62 -9.56 -8.75
N SER A 155 -7.34 -9.64 -9.06
CA SER A 155 -6.79 -10.50 -10.12
C SER A 155 -5.57 -11.24 -9.59
N THR A 156 -5.57 -12.54 -9.76
CA THR A 156 -4.54 -13.48 -9.30
C THR A 156 -4.13 -14.41 -10.44
N PRO A 157 -3.08 -15.22 -10.29
CA PRO A 157 -2.75 -16.27 -11.25
C PRO A 157 -3.88 -17.30 -11.45
N ASP A 158 -4.71 -17.50 -10.42
CA ASP A 158 -5.78 -18.52 -10.42
C ASP A 158 -7.10 -17.97 -10.97
N GLY A 159 -7.22 -16.66 -11.17
CA GLY A 159 -8.42 -16.03 -11.73
C GLY A 159 -8.68 -14.64 -11.17
N ASP A 160 -9.80 -14.10 -11.58
CA ASP A 160 -10.28 -12.76 -11.24
C ASP A 160 -11.58 -12.84 -10.45
N GLY A 161 -11.85 -11.82 -9.65
CA GLY A 161 -13.14 -11.77 -8.96
C GLY A 161 -13.44 -10.41 -8.35
N HIS A 162 -14.60 -10.37 -7.72
CA HIS A 162 -15.12 -9.21 -7.00
C HIS A 162 -15.58 -9.63 -5.61
N THR A 163 -15.19 -8.87 -4.61
CA THR A 163 -15.70 -9.01 -3.25
C THR A 163 -16.49 -7.75 -2.92
N ALA A 164 -17.77 -7.91 -2.63
CA ALA A 164 -18.65 -6.79 -2.27
C ALA A 164 -18.26 -6.23 -0.89
N ALA A 165 -18.40 -4.92 -0.71
CA ALA A 165 -18.27 -4.30 0.60
C ALA A 165 -19.43 -4.72 1.51
N TYR A 166 -19.17 -4.72 2.83
CA TYR A 166 -20.27 -4.80 3.79
C TYR A 166 -21.10 -3.50 3.74
N PRO A 167 -22.43 -3.58 3.76
CA PRO A 167 -23.28 -2.41 3.77
C PRO A 167 -23.15 -1.69 5.13
N VAL A 168 -22.54 -0.53 5.11
CA VAL A 168 -22.37 0.34 6.28
C VAL A 168 -22.69 1.79 5.90
N THR A 169 -23.07 2.59 6.87
CA THR A 169 -23.12 4.05 6.72
C THR A 169 -21.83 4.60 7.33
N PRO A 170 -20.86 5.02 6.51
CA PRO A 170 -19.60 5.50 7.06
C PRO A 170 -19.80 6.84 7.78
N ILE A 171 -19.19 6.97 8.95
CA ILE A 171 -19.08 8.23 9.69
C ILE A 171 -17.79 8.95 9.26
N ASP A 172 -16.73 8.18 9.07
CA ASP A 172 -15.42 8.62 8.63
C ASP A 172 -14.77 7.49 7.80
N THR A 173 -14.08 7.85 6.74
CA THR A 173 -13.37 6.91 5.85
C THR A 173 -11.85 7.01 5.97
N VAL A 174 -11.33 7.85 6.86
CA VAL A 174 -9.89 7.92 7.16
C VAL A 174 -9.40 6.56 7.65
N ALA A 175 -8.24 6.13 7.18
CA ALA A 175 -7.63 4.84 7.47
C ALA A 175 -8.46 3.59 7.05
N ALA A 176 -9.50 3.72 6.22
CA ALA A 176 -10.22 2.56 5.70
C ALA A 176 -9.31 1.66 4.83
N GLY A 177 -8.42 2.28 4.04
CA GLY A 177 -7.39 1.58 3.26
C GLY A 177 -6.41 0.82 4.15
N ASP A 178 -5.95 1.45 5.24
CA ASP A 178 -5.02 0.83 6.19
C ASP A 178 -5.65 -0.36 6.89
N ALA A 179 -6.92 -0.21 7.32
CA ALA A 179 -7.69 -1.31 7.90
C ALA A 179 -7.85 -2.48 6.91
N PHE A 180 -8.16 -2.19 5.64
CA PHE A 180 -8.24 -3.22 4.59
C PHE A 180 -6.90 -3.94 4.44
N CYS A 181 -5.80 -3.21 4.32
CA CYS A 181 -4.46 -3.77 4.17
C CYS A 181 -4.06 -4.62 5.38
N GLY A 182 -4.34 -4.14 6.59
CA GLY A 182 -4.02 -4.85 7.82
C GLY A 182 -4.81 -6.16 7.97
N VAL A 183 -6.12 -6.15 7.67
CA VAL A 183 -6.95 -7.36 7.71
C VAL A 183 -6.52 -8.35 6.64
N LEU A 184 -6.24 -7.90 5.42
CA LEU A 184 -5.74 -8.76 4.35
C LEU A 184 -4.41 -9.43 4.70
N ALA A 185 -3.53 -8.70 5.38
CA ALA A 185 -2.23 -9.24 5.80
C ALA A 185 -2.34 -10.22 6.98
N ALA A 186 -3.38 -10.10 7.81
CA ALA A 186 -3.58 -10.98 8.98
C ALA A 186 -4.32 -12.28 8.66
N GLY A 187 -5.04 -12.36 7.54
CA GLY A 187 -5.86 -13.51 7.13
C GLY A 187 -5.21 -14.39 6.13
#